data_0e74b5b991d799455ef9d0066de46b6e
#
_entry.id   0e74b5b991d799455ef9d0066de46b6e
#
_cell.length_a   1.000
_cell.length_b   1.000
_cell.length_c   1.000
_cell.angle_alpha   90.00
_cell.angle_beta   90.00
_cell.angle_gamma   90.00
#
_symmetry.space_group_name_H-M   'P 1'
#
loop_
_entity.id
_entity.type
_entity.pdbx_description
1 polymer ?
#
loop_
_entity_poly.entity_id
_entity_poly.type
_entity_poly.pdbx_seq_one_letter_code
_entity_poly.pdbx_strand_id
1 'polypeptide(L)'
;YTIGRTLASLVVNLPRTDGVYDPGIPSPTTEPTFRRYLSLYRLIRRCCHEDPEQRFSTVGELETQLYGVLRECIAIRDGRTYPAQHSLFSPQRTTFGTKHLVFRTDQLIDGISRTVEITPQEVVTALPAPLIDRHDVGAAMLQGTSYQEPQETLENLRQAMQTPQYEQSSEIPFGVVRAMLDLGLTYQARTWLESLKDRLSHNWRFHWYSGVTNTLIGDFQSAQANFTSVLVAVPGEAAPKLAIAAIDELILQSNGYLTGALLDDALSRAAAGIRTHLGELPSETFEAWQSKGVLAEDWTMLSDTPAVLRFNALRLYSLVWLTNPTTVSSAFGLARLLMAEREVELAVAALDKVPNSSRHHRMAQLTTILDLVSDELTESRIRRAARRLEEIPNNEPRFLQIKVYVLRAALTLLRDAGVDRAASDHSLFEYEFTTRDLRRGLATTLREQARIAPYARHRYALVDMANKVRPATWF
;
A
#
# COMPACT_ATOMS: atom_id res chain seq x y z
N TYR A 1 -12.79 -19.28 -23.98
CA TYR A 1 -14.14 -18.73 -23.88
C TYR A 1 -15.06 -19.58 -22.99
N THR A 2 -15.26 -20.85 -23.33
CA THR A 2 -16.20 -21.75 -22.64
C THR A 2 -15.89 -21.86 -21.12
N ILE A 3 -14.63 -22.00 -20.74
CA ILE A 3 -14.22 -22.05 -19.32
C ILE A 3 -14.68 -20.79 -18.58
N GLY A 4 -14.46 -19.61 -19.17
CA GLY A 4 -14.90 -18.34 -18.57
C GLY A 4 -16.41 -18.25 -18.40
N ARG A 5 -17.17 -18.66 -19.40
CA ARG A 5 -18.66 -18.69 -19.32
C ARG A 5 -19.14 -19.69 -18.27
N THR A 6 -18.50 -20.86 -18.17
CA THR A 6 -18.83 -21.84 -17.13
C THR A 6 -18.54 -21.28 -15.74
N LEU A 7 -17.36 -20.67 -15.52
CA LEU A 7 -17.06 -20.02 -14.25
C LEU A 7 -18.07 -18.91 -13.92
N ALA A 8 -18.44 -18.08 -14.89
CA ALA A 8 -19.46 -17.06 -14.70
C ALA A 8 -20.80 -17.65 -14.25
N SER A 9 -21.28 -18.72 -14.94
CA SER A 9 -22.57 -19.36 -14.62
C SER A 9 -22.59 -20.05 -13.25
N LEU A 10 -21.43 -20.38 -12.68
CA LEU A 10 -21.34 -20.98 -11.34
C LEU A 10 -21.42 -19.93 -10.21
N VAL A 11 -21.15 -18.68 -10.51
CA VAL A 11 -21.06 -17.62 -9.49
C VAL A 11 -22.12 -16.53 -9.63
N VAL A 12 -22.68 -16.34 -10.83
CA VAL A 12 -23.73 -15.35 -11.11
C VAL A 12 -24.81 -15.92 -12.03
N ASN A 13 -26.01 -15.34 -11.96
CA ASN A 13 -27.08 -15.66 -12.89
C ASN A 13 -26.82 -14.93 -14.21
N LEU A 14 -26.42 -15.69 -15.24
CA LEU A 14 -26.25 -15.13 -16.56
C LEU A 14 -27.63 -14.87 -17.23
N PRO A 15 -27.84 -13.69 -17.82
CA PRO A 15 -29.08 -13.38 -18.52
C PRO A 15 -29.30 -14.30 -19.69
N ARG A 16 -30.58 -14.55 -20.01
CA ARG A 16 -31.02 -15.40 -21.12
C ARG A 16 -32.15 -14.73 -21.86
N THR A 17 -32.05 -14.73 -23.16
CA THR A 17 -33.12 -14.32 -24.07
C THR A 17 -33.56 -15.55 -24.88
N ASP A 18 -34.83 -15.87 -24.86
CA ASP A 18 -35.44 -17.06 -25.54
C ASP A 18 -34.77 -18.40 -25.18
N GLY A 19 -34.32 -18.54 -23.92
CA GLY A 19 -33.67 -19.75 -23.41
C GLY A 19 -32.18 -19.87 -23.73
N VAL A 20 -31.62 -18.97 -24.53
CA VAL A 20 -30.22 -18.91 -24.89
C VAL A 20 -29.50 -17.87 -24.01
N TYR A 21 -28.30 -18.20 -23.55
CA TYR A 21 -27.49 -17.23 -22.78
C TYR A 21 -27.08 -16.03 -23.63
N ASP A 22 -27.32 -14.84 -23.12
CA ASP A 22 -26.88 -13.61 -23.75
C ASP A 22 -25.34 -13.57 -23.84
N PRO A 23 -24.77 -12.93 -24.87
CA PRO A 23 -23.30 -12.76 -24.99
C PRO A 23 -22.74 -11.89 -23.87
N GLY A 24 -21.45 -12.06 -23.60
CA GLY A 24 -20.75 -11.27 -22.58
C GLY A 24 -20.96 -11.76 -21.14
N ILE A 25 -20.59 -10.94 -20.19
CA ILE A 25 -20.75 -11.15 -18.74
C ILE A 25 -21.33 -9.89 -18.11
N PRO A 26 -22.14 -10.00 -17.04
CA PRO A 26 -22.65 -8.82 -16.34
C PRO A 26 -21.54 -7.92 -15.81
N SER A 27 -21.77 -6.62 -15.79
CA SER A 27 -20.84 -5.65 -15.22
C SER A 27 -20.83 -5.69 -13.68
N PRO A 28 -19.72 -5.39 -13.02
CA PRO A 28 -19.68 -5.18 -11.57
C PRO A 28 -20.63 -4.10 -11.06
N THR A 29 -21.06 -3.18 -11.91
CA THR A 29 -22.06 -2.16 -11.56
C THR A 29 -23.44 -2.76 -11.31
N THR A 30 -23.79 -3.82 -12.05
CA THR A 30 -25.09 -4.51 -11.96
C THR A 30 -25.02 -5.80 -11.17
N GLU A 31 -23.83 -6.41 -11.06
CA GLU A 31 -23.65 -7.72 -10.40
C GLU A 31 -22.85 -7.59 -9.11
N PRO A 32 -23.49 -7.70 -7.93
CA PRO A 32 -22.83 -7.54 -6.63
C PRO A 32 -21.69 -8.52 -6.39
N THR A 33 -21.78 -9.75 -6.89
CA THR A 33 -20.72 -10.76 -6.75
C THR A 33 -19.43 -10.32 -7.44
N PHE A 34 -19.53 -9.79 -8.66
CA PHE A 34 -18.37 -9.27 -9.38
C PHE A 34 -17.82 -7.99 -8.76
N ARG A 35 -18.68 -7.16 -8.17
CA ARG A 35 -18.29 -5.98 -7.41
C ARG A 35 -17.46 -6.35 -6.18
N ARG A 36 -17.87 -7.39 -5.48
CA ARG A 36 -17.17 -7.94 -4.33
C ARG A 36 -15.83 -8.58 -4.71
N TYR A 37 -15.80 -9.37 -5.78
CA TYR A 37 -14.67 -10.18 -6.23
C TYR A 37 -14.14 -9.70 -7.58
N LEU A 38 -13.62 -8.47 -7.60
CA LEU A 38 -13.22 -7.80 -8.85
C LEU A 38 -12.14 -8.55 -9.62
N SER A 39 -11.20 -9.21 -8.94
CA SER A 39 -10.17 -10.03 -9.60
C SER A 39 -10.78 -11.26 -10.29
N LEU A 40 -11.86 -11.84 -9.73
CA LEU A 40 -12.61 -12.91 -10.38
C LEU A 40 -13.31 -12.39 -11.65
N TYR A 41 -13.95 -11.22 -11.58
CA TYR A 41 -14.54 -10.58 -12.74
C TYR A 41 -13.51 -10.37 -13.86
N ARG A 42 -12.35 -9.81 -13.54
CA ARG A 42 -11.28 -9.58 -14.54
C ARG A 42 -10.78 -10.88 -15.16
N LEU A 43 -10.60 -11.93 -14.36
CA LEU A 43 -10.20 -13.24 -14.86
C LEU A 43 -11.25 -13.80 -15.84
N ILE A 44 -12.53 -13.77 -15.47
CA ILE A 44 -13.62 -14.24 -16.32
C ILE A 44 -13.72 -13.38 -17.59
N ARG A 45 -13.62 -12.06 -17.45
CA ARG A 45 -13.64 -11.12 -18.58
C ARG A 45 -12.52 -11.43 -19.58
N ARG A 46 -11.30 -11.68 -19.11
CA ARG A 46 -10.17 -12.08 -19.97
C ARG A 46 -10.44 -13.42 -20.67
N CYS A 47 -10.98 -14.42 -19.97
CA CYS A 47 -11.38 -15.68 -20.59
C CYS A 47 -12.44 -15.51 -21.69
N CYS A 48 -13.37 -14.56 -21.50
CA CYS A 48 -14.49 -14.29 -22.39
C CYS A 48 -14.23 -13.16 -23.39
N HIS A 49 -12.97 -12.71 -23.53
CA HIS A 49 -12.64 -11.63 -24.47
C HIS A 49 -13.05 -12.02 -25.90
N GLU A 50 -13.57 -11.05 -26.67
CA GLU A 50 -14.04 -11.29 -28.04
C GLU A 50 -12.88 -11.74 -28.93
N ASP A 51 -11.74 -11.03 -28.87
CA ASP A 51 -10.51 -11.42 -29.55
C ASP A 51 -9.84 -12.59 -28.83
N PRO A 52 -9.66 -13.75 -29.50
CA PRO A 52 -8.98 -14.91 -28.94
C PRO A 52 -7.55 -14.65 -28.48
N GLU A 53 -6.82 -13.75 -29.15
CA GLU A 53 -5.43 -13.40 -28.82
C GLU A 53 -5.28 -12.65 -27.50
N GLN A 54 -6.37 -12.04 -27.03
CA GLN A 54 -6.41 -11.35 -25.73
C GLN A 54 -6.77 -12.29 -24.56
N ARG A 55 -7.12 -13.54 -24.84
CA ARG A 55 -7.45 -14.56 -23.83
C ARG A 55 -6.17 -15.13 -23.21
N PHE A 56 -6.32 -16.02 -22.24
CA PHE A 56 -5.20 -16.83 -21.76
C PHE A 56 -4.72 -17.76 -22.87
N SER A 57 -3.40 -17.78 -23.09
CA SER A 57 -2.79 -18.56 -24.18
C SER A 57 -2.78 -20.06 -23.87
N THR A 58 -2.70 -20.42 -22.57
CA THR A 58 -2.67 -21.81 -22.12
C THR A 58 -3.58 -22.02 -20.91
N VAL A 59 -4.00 -23.26 -20.68
CA VAL A 59 -4.74 -23.64 -19.47
C VAL A 59 -3.88 -23.46 -18.22
N GLY A 60 -2.57 -23.70 -18.30
CA GLY A 60 -1.64 -23.49 -17.19
C GLY A 60 -1.51 -22.02 -16.79
N GLU A 61 -1.53 -21.09 -17.76
CA GLU A 61 -1.59 -19.65 -17.45
C GLU A 61 -2.89 -19.30 -16.72
N LEU A 62 -4.03 -19.77 -17.20
CA LEU A 62 -5.32 -19.58 -16.56
C LEU A 62 -5.35 -20.16 -15.15
N GLU A 63 -4.87 -21.39 -14.96
CA GLU A 63 -4.82 -22.08 -13.66
C GLU A 63 -4.02 -21.28 -12.65
N THR A 64 -2.84 -20.80 -13.03
CA THR A 64 -1.97 -19.96 -12.18
C THR A 64 -2.70 -18.72 -11.68
N GLN A 65 -3.39 -18.02 -12.60
CA GLN A 65 -4.14 -16.82 -12.24
C GLN A 65 -5.40 -17.15 -11.41
N LEU A 66 -6.07 -18.25 -11.71
CA LEU A 66 -7.23 -18.70 -10.95
C LEU A 66 -6.88 -19.03 -9.50
N TYR A 67 -5.72 -19.63 -9.23
CA TYR A 67 -5.26 -19.88 -7.87
C TYR A 67 -5.05 -18.57 -7.08
N GLY A 68 -4.47 -17.55 -7.70
CA GLY A 68 -4.31 -16.24 -7.07
C GLY A 68 -5.67 -15.60 -6.74
N VAL A 69 -6.58 -15.61 -7.69
CA VAL A 69 -7.95 -15.09 -7.53
C VAL A 69 -8.73 -15.87 -6.47
N LEU A 70 -8.65 -17.21 -6.47
CA LEU A 70 -9.31 -18.06 -5.47
C LEU A 70 -8.88 -17.70 -4.04
N ARG A 71 -7.58 -17.50 -3.82
CA ARG A 71 -7.03 -17.10 -2.51
C ARG A 71 -7.56 -15.75 -2.07
N GLU A 72 -7.63 -14.79 -2.99
CA GLU A 72 -8.24 -13.48 -2.73
C GLU A 72 -9.72 -13.62 -2.37
N CYS A 73 -10.49 -14.40 -3.12
CA CYS A 73 -11.91 -14.65 -2.84
C CYS A 73 -12.11 -15.28 -1.45
N ILE A 74 -11.32 -16.29 -1.10
CA ILE A 74 -11.39 -16.93 0.23
C ILE A 74 -11.04 -15.91 1.33
N ALA A 75 -9.98 -15.14 1.14
CA ALA A 75 -9.53 -14.16 2.11
C ALA A 75 -10.59 -13.06 2.34
N ILE A 76 -11.24 -12.56 1.28
CA ILE A 76 -12.34 -11.60 1.36
C ILE A 76 -13.55 -12.22 2.06
N ARG A 77 -13.94 -13.46 1.69
CA ARG A 77 -15.10 -14.15 2.26
C ARG A 77 -14.95 -14.38 3.76
N ASP A 78 -13.80 -14.89 4.18
CA ASP A 78 -13.58 -15.33 5.56
C ASP A 78 -13.07 -14.19 6.46
N GLY A 79 -12.70 -13.04 5.89
CA GLY A 79 -12.11 -11.92 6.63
C GLY A 79 -10.77 -12.26 7.28
N ARG A 80 -10.06 -13.24 6.75
CA ARG A 80 -8.79 -13.76 7.28
C ARG A 80 -7.70 -13.66 6.22
N THR A 81 -6.47 -13.48 6.67
CA THR A 81 -5.31 -13.55 5.79
C THR A 81 -5.18 -14.94 5.19
N TYR A 82 -5.13 -15.03 3.86
CA TYR A 82 -4.93 -16.27 3.14
C TYR A 82 -3.73 -16.11 2.18
N PRO A 83 -2.51 -16.45 2.61
CA PRO A 83 -1.30 -16.17 1.85
C PRO A 83 -1.32 -16.78 0.47
N ALA A 84 -1.08 -15.97 -0.55
CA ALA A 84 -0.84 -16.39 -1.91
C ALA A 84 0.65 -16.68 -2.11
N GLN A 85 0.97 -17.72 -2.89
CA GLN A 85 2.33 -17.91 -3.37
C GLN A 85 2.58 -16.98 -4.55
N HIS A 86 3.79 -16.43 -4.64
CA HIS A 86 4.22 -15.70 -5.83
C HIS A 86 4.38 -16.69 -6.99
N SER A 87 3.83 -16.36 -8.14
CA SER A 87 3.91 -17.22 -9.32
C SER A 87 4.70 -16.60 -10.47
N LEU A 88 4.40 -15.35 -10.81
CA LEU A 88 5.04 -14.63 -11.92
C LEU A 88 5.97 -13.52 -11.44
N PHE A 89 5.97 -13.22 -10.17
CA PHE A 89 6.80 -12.19 -9.55
C PHE A 89 7.64 -12.72 -8.40
N SER A 90 8.77 -12.08 -8.13
CA SER A 90 9.55 -12.34 -6.92
C SER A 90 8.80 -11.82 -5.68
N PRO A 91 9.17 -12.25 -4.47
CA PRO A 91 8.78 -11.56 -3.25
C PRO A 91 9.24 -10.09 -3.27
N GLN A 92 8.57 -9.24 -2.48
CA GLN A 92 9.01 -7.87 -2.27
C GLN A 92 10.44 -7.85 -1.70
N ARG A 93 11.36 -7.10 -2.33
CA ARG A 93 12.78 -7.09 -1.96
C ARG A 93 13.07 -6.23 -0.74
N THR A 94 12.50 -5.04 -0.72
CA THR A 94 12.62 -4.06 0.35
C THR A 94 11.23 -3.53 0.70
N THR A 95 11.15 -2.53 1.55
CA THR A 95 9.88 -1.89 1.93
C THR A 95 9.94 -0.40 1.65
N PHE A 96 8.83 0.18 1.22
CA PHE A 96 8.66 1.61 1.09
C PHE A 96 7.63 2.13 2.09
N GLY A 97 7.71 3.43 2.38
CA GLY A 97 6.74 4.12 3.22
C GLY A 97 6.76 3.72 4.71
N THR A 98 7.82 3.05 5.18
CA THR A 98 7.95 2.60 6.59
C THR A 98 8.66 3.61 7.50
N LYS A 99 9.19 4.70 6.95
CA LYS A 99 9.95 5.72 7.69
C LYS A 99 9.08 6.71 8.47
N HIS A 100 7.79 6.49 8.51
CA HIS A 100 6.75 7.36 9.06
C HIS A 100 7.08 7.88 10.47
N LEU A 101 7.58 7.02 11.33
CA LEU A 101 7.85 7.33 12.71
C LEU A 101 9.01 8.32 12.90
N VAL A 102 10.04 8.22 12.06
CA VAL A 102 11.25 9.05 12.17
C VAL A 102 10.90 10.52 12.10
N PHE A 103 10.08 10.89 11.14
CA PHE A 103 9.73 12.30 10.91
C PHE A 103 8.84 12.88 12.01
N ARG A 104 7.85 12.12 12.50
CA ARG A 104 6.95 12.60 13.57
C ARG A 104 7.69 12.85 14.87
N THR A 105 8.61 11.97 15.27
CA THR A 105 9.33 12.14 16.54
C THR A 105 10.39 13.23 16.47
N ASP A 106 11.04 13.43 15.32
CA ASP A 106 12.03 14.48 15.14
C ASP A 106 11.40 15.88 15.16
N GLN A 107 10.18 16.04 14.64
CA GLN A 107 9.39 17.26 14.68
C GLN A 107 9.21 17.79 16.13
N LEU A 108 9.15 16.91 17.12
CA LEU A 108 9.06 17.31 18.52
C LEU A 108 10.27 18.14 18.96
N ILE A 109 11.44 17.84 18.40
CA ILE A 109 12.72 18.42 18.79
C ILE A 109 13.01 19.70 18.01
N ASP A 110 12.81 19.65 16.68
CA ASP A 110 13.19 20.75 15.78
C ASP A 110 12.03 21.68 15.40
N GLY A 111 10.80 21.28 15.73
CA GLY A 111 9.57 22.04 15.43
C GLY A 111 9.18 22.08 13.96
N ILE A 112 9.91 21.34 13.09
CA ILE A 112 9.67 21.35 11.64
C ILE A 112 8.57 20.32 11.34
N SER A 113 7.42 20.80 10.85
CA SER A 113 6.35 19.91 10.39
C SER A 113 6.82 19.16 9.14
N ARG A 114 6.71 17.84 9.18
CA ARG A 114 7.06 16.95 8.06
C ARG A 114 5.89 16.05 7.74
N THR A 115 5.49 16.04 6.50
CA THR A 115 4.59 15.01 5.95
C THR A 115 5.38 13.77 5.61
N VAL A 116 4.76 12.63 5.78
CA VAL A 116 5.37 11.37 5.37
C VAL A 116 5.04 11.14 3.92
N GLU A 117 6.06 11.24 3.11
CA GLU A 117 5.99 11.06 1.67
C GLU A 117 6.73 9.80 1.24
N ILE A 118 6.20 9.12 0.25
CA ILE A 118 6.89 8.04 -0.46
C ILE A 118 7.61 8.62 -1.67
N THR A 119 8.72 8.02 -2.06
CA THR A 119 9.46 8.46 -3.24
C THR A 119 9.36 7.45 -4.37
N PRO A 120 9.35 7.87 -5.65
CA PRO A 120 9.36 6.96 -6.79
C PRO A 120 10.48 5.93 -6.70
N GLN A 121 11.66 6.36 -6.29
CA GLN A 121 12.84 5.49 -6.16
C GLN A 121 12.65 4.39 -5.11
N GLU A 122 12.13 4.72 -3.91
CA GLU A 122 11.89 3.70 -2.89
C GLU A 122 10.77 2.74 -3.28
N VAL A 123 9.74 3.22 -3.98
CA VAL A 123 8.65 2.40 -4.51
C VAL A 123 9.21 1.39 -5.50
N VAL A 124 9.90 1.85 -6.55
CA VAL A 124 10.45 0.99 -7.59
C VAL A 124 11.44 -0.03 -7.03
N THR A 125 12.31 0.38 -6.11
CA THR A 125 13.28 -0.53 -5.46
C THR A 125 12.57 -1.62 -4.65
N ALA A 126 11.40 -1.33 -4.12
CA ALA A 126 10.63 -2.26 -3.28
C ALA A 126 9.66 -3.13 -4.09
N LEU A 127 9.23 -2.71 -5.27
CA LEU A 127 8.31 -3.51 -6.08
C LEU A 127 8.89 -4.90 -6.39
N PRO A 128 8.04 -5.97 -6.39
CA PRO A 128 8.41 -7.27 -6.90
C PRO A 128 8.94 -7.19 -8.34
N ALA A 129 9.89 -8.04 -8.70
CA ALA A 129 10.38 -8.13 -10.07
C ALA A 129 9.70 -9.29 -10.81
N PRO A 130 9.36 -9.16 -12.10
CA PRO A 130 8.92 -10.27 -12.91
C PRO A 130 9.94 -11.41 -12.89
N LEU A 131 9.47 -12.63 -12.74
CA LEU A 131 10.31 -13.82 -12.90
C LEU A 131 10.56 -14.06 -14.40
N ILE A 132 11.76 -14.53 -14.73
CA ILE A 132 12.14 -14.87 -16.09
C ILE A 132 11.26 -16.04 -16.57
N ASP A 133 10.71 -15.93 -17.76
CA ASP A 133 9.99 -17.04 -18.39
C ASP A 133 10.99 -18.17 -18.71
N ARG A 134 10.78 -19.33 -18.07
CA ARG A 134 11.65 -20.49 -18.23
C ARG A 134 11.63 -21.10 -19.63
N HIS A 135 10.61 -20.78 -20.42
CA HIS A 135 10.46 -21.24 -21.80
C HIS A 135 11.11 -20.30 -22.82
N ASP A 136 11.54 -19.10 -22.39
CA ASP A 136 12.26 -18.17 -23.26
C ASP A 136 13.66 -18.71 -23.60
N VAL A 137 14.04 -18.59 -24.87
CA VAL A 137 15.34 -19.05 -25.35
C VAL A 137 16.53 -18.36 -24.65
N GLY A 138 16.34 -17.18 -24.08
CA GLY A 138 17.33 -16.42 -23.31
C GLY A 138 17.37 -16.75 -21.82
N ALA A 139 16.46 -17.61 -21.32
CA ALA A 139 16.30 -17.83 -19.88
C ALA A 139 17.59 -18.33 -19.19
N ALA A 140 18.29 -19.28 -19.81
CA ALA A 140 19.52 -19.84 -19.25
C ALA A 140 20.64 -18.79 -19.13
N MET A 141 20.76 -17.92 -20.12
CA MET A 141 21.72 -16.83 -20.11
C MET A 141 21.43 -15.84 -18.98
N LEU A 142 20.16 -15.40 -18.84
CA LEU A 142 19.75 -14.44 -17.81
C LEU A 142 19.92 -14.98 -16.39
N GLN A 143 19.76 -16.28 -16.15
CA GLN A 143 20.04 -16.90 -14.86
C GLN A 143 21.54 -16.80 -14.51
N GLY A 144 22.43 -16.93 -15.49
CA GLY A 144 23.87 -16.80 -15.30
C GLY A 144 24.33 -15.37 -14.98
N THR A 145 23.59 -14.35 -15.41
CA THR A 145 23.95 -12.93 -15.17
C THR A 145 23.52 -12.39 -13.81
N SER A 146 22.80 -13.15 -13.01
CA SER A 146 22.19 -12.68 -11.75
C SER A 146 23.19 -12.22 -10.67
N TYR A 147 24.47 -12.55 -10.82
CA TYR A 147 25.55 -12.19 -9.89
C TYR A 147 26.60 -11.25 -10.49
N GLN A 148 26.36 -10.75 -11.71
CA GLN A 148 27.29 -9.84 -12.40
C GLN A 148 26.95 -8.38 -12.04
N GLU A 149 27.93 -7.50 -12.20
CA GLU A 149 27.72 -6.06 -12.10
C GLU A 149 26.77 -5.59 -13.22
N PRO A 150 25.87 -4.64 -12.93
CA PRO A 150 24.86 -4.19 -13.90
C PRO A 150 25.45 -3.68 -15.23
N GLN A 151 26.64 -3.07 -15.21
CA GLN A 151 27.34 -2.61 -16.40
C GLN A 151 27.76 -3.78 -17.29
N GLU A 152 28.38 -4.78 -16.69
CA GLU A 152 28.80 -6.00 -17.38
C GLU A 152 27.61 -6.79 -17.93
N THR A 153 26.55 -6.88 -17.14
CA THR A 153 25.29 -7.48 -17.55
C THR A 153 24.70 -6.78 -18.77
N LEU A 154 24.69 -5.45 -18.79
CA LEU A 154 24.17 -4.67 -19.91
C LEU A 154 24.95 -4.94 -21.20
N GLU A 155 26.27 -4.97 -21.13
CA GLU A 155 27.16 -5.25 -22.30
C GLU A 155 26.95 -6.67 -22.84
N ASN A 156 26.93 -7.66 -21.94
CA ASN A 156 26.71 -9.07 -22.29
C ASN A 156 25.36 -9.30 -22.97
N LEU A 157 24.29 -8.66 -22.43
CA LEU A 157 22.92 -8.78 -22.99
C LEU A 157 22.81 -8.09 -24.36
N ARG A 158 23.47 -6.93 -24.55
CA ARG A 158 23.51 -6.24 -25.85
C ARG A 158 24.25 -7.08 -26.91
N GLN A 159 25.33 -7.72 -26.52
CA GLN A 159 26.07 -8.63 -27.43
C GLN A 159 25.20 -9.85 -27.77
N ALA A 160 24.50 -10.43 -26.80
CA ALA A 160 23.62 -11.57 -27.03
C ALA A 160 22.50 -11.25 -28.02
N MET A 161 21.93 -10.06 -27.98
CA MET A 161 20.88 -9.63 -28.92
C MET A 161 21.34 -9.61 -30.40
N GLN A 162 22.64 -9.54 -30.67
CA GLN A 162 23.18 -9.61 -32.02
C GLN A 162 23.35 -11.07 -32.49
N THR A 163 23.09 -12.02 -31.62
CA THR A 163 23.24 -13.45 -31.90
C THR A 163 21.91 -14.01 -32.40
N PRO A 164 21.85 -14.64 -33.60
CA PRO A 164 20.60 -15.16 -34.19
C PRO A 164 19.83 -16.12 -33.26
N GLN A 165 20.56 -16.84 -32.41
CA GLN A 165 19.97 -17.75 -31.42
C GLN A 165 18.94 -17.06 -30.49
N TYR A 166 19.16 -15.78 -30.18
CA TYR A 166 18.32 -15.04 -29.22
C TYR A 166 17.36 -14.02 -29.86
N GLU A 167 17.27 -14.02 -31.20
CA GLU A 167 16.42 -13.07 -31.94
C GLU A 167 14.95 -13.13 -31.48
N GLN A 168 14.47 -14.33 -31.17
CA GLN A 168 13.09 -14.55 -30.71
C GLN A 168 12.89 -14.36 -29.19
N SER A 169 13.96 -14.10 -28.43
CA SER A 169 13.83 -13.87 -26.99
C SER A 169 13.07 -12.59 -26.69
N SER A 170 12.13 -12.67 -25.77
CA SER A 170 11.49 -11.51 -25.14
C SER A 170 12.18 -11.12 -23.84
N GLU A 171 12.78 -12.06 -23.14
CA GLU A 171 13.39 -11.85 -21.83
C GLU A 171 14.74 -11.13 -21.89
N ILE A 172 15.55 -11.35 -22.94
CA ILE A 172 16.83 -10.65 -23.08
C ILE A 172 16.64 -9.13 -23.25
N PRO A 173 15.73 -8.62 -24.13
CA PRO A 173 15.41 -7.20 -24.20
C PRO A 173 14.93 -6.61 -22.86
N PHE A 174 14.15 -7.35 -22.08
CA PHE A 174 13.72 -6.92 -20.74
C PHE A 174 14.86 -6.94 -19.72
N GLY A 175 15.79 -7.88 -19.85
CA GLY A 175 17.03 -7.91 -19.09
C GLY A 175 17.88 -6.65 -19.31
N VAL A 176 17.98 -6.17 -20.57
CA VAL A 176 18.62 -4.90 -20.90
C VAL A 176 17.94 -3.72 -20.19
N VAL A 177 16.60 -3.64 -20.22
CA VAL A 177 15.85 -2.61 -19.49
C VAL A 177 16.20 -2.65 -18.01
N ARG A 178 16.18 -3.83 -17.40
CA ARG A 178 16.48 -4.00 -15.97
C ARG A 178 17.90 -3.52 -15.65
N ALA A 179 18.90 -3.92 -16.43
CA ALA A 179 20.28 -3.47 -16.24
C ALA A 179 20.42 -1.95 -16.39
N MET A 180 19.73 -1.33 -17.35
CA MET A 180 19.68 0.13 -17.50
C MET A 180 19.06 0.81 -16.26
N LEU A 181 17.97 0.27 -15.73
CA LEU A 181 17.30 0.82 -14.54
C LEU A 181 18.18 0.68 -13.29
N ASP A 182 18.87 -0.45 -13.14
CA ASP A 182 19.81 -0.68 -12.03
C ASP A 182 21.01 0.30 -12.08
N LEU A 183 21.40 0.74 -13.30
CA LEU A 183 22.42 1.78 -13.53
C LEU A 183 21.88 3.22 -13.42
N GLY A 184 20.58 3.41 -13.18
CA GLY A 184 19.95 4.75 -13.17
C GLY A 184 19.76 5.39 -14.55
N LEU A 185 19.92 4.62 -15.64
CA LEU A 185 19.80 5.08 -17.03
C LEU A 185 18.31 5.11 -17.47
N THR A 186 17.46 5.77 -16.69
CA THR A 186 16.01 5.70 -16.83
C THR A 186 15.48 6.20 -18.18
N TYR A 187 16.00 7.31 -18.69
CA TYR A 187 15.57 7.83 -20.00
C TYR A 187 16.03 6.94 -21.16
N GLN A 188 17.19 6.31 -21.05
CA GLN A 188 17.65 5.33 -22.04
C GLN A 188 16.77 4.08 -22.02
N ALA A 189 16.37 3.62 -20.82
CA ALA A 189 15.43 2.51 -20.67
C ALA A 189 14.08 2.83 -21.33
N ARG A 190 13.56 4.08 -21.20
CA ARG A 190 12.35 4.52 -21.88
C ARG A 190 12.49 4.44 -23.41
N THR A 191 13.52 5.06 -23.96
CA THR A 191 13.79 5.01 -25.41
C THR A 191 13.92 3.58 -25.92
N TRP A 192 14.58 2.73 -25.14
CA TRP A 192 14.72 1.32 -25.46
C TRP A 192 13.36 0.59 -25.49
N LEU A 193 12.51 0.81 -24.46
CA LEU A 193 11.17 0.25 -24.44
C LEU A 193 10.32 0.75 -25.62
N GLU A 194 10.42 2.02 -25.98
CA GLU A 194 9.73 2.56 -27.14
C GLU A 194 10.12 1.82 -28.43
N SER A 195 11.39 1.47 -28.61
CA SER A 195 11.86 0.68 -29.75
C SER A 195 11.37 -0.78 -29.76
N LEU A 196 10.96 -1.31 -28.61
CA LEU A 196 10.43 -2.66 -28.47
C LEU A 196 8.90 -2.76 -28.60
N LYS A 197 8.22 -1.61 -28.67
CA LYS A 197 6.76 -1.53 -28.58
C LYS A 197 6.06 -2.39 -29.61
N ASP A 198 6.43 -2.29 -30.87
CA ASP A 198 5.78 -3.01 -31.98
C ASP A 198 5.91 -4.54 -31.81
N ARG A 199 7.00 -5.00 -31.22
CA ARG A 199 7.31 -6.42 -31.07
C ARG A 199 6.77 -7.00 -29.77
N LEU A 200 6.82 -6.24 -28.66
CA LEU A 200 6.61 -6.79 -27.31
C LEU A 200 5.45 -6.17 -26.52
N SER A 201 4.70 -5.23 -27.09
CA SER A 201 3.57 -4.59 -26.37
C SER A 201 2.44 -5.55 -25.98
N HIS A 202 2.33 -6.73 -26.61
CA HIS A 202 1.40 -7.77 -26.20
C HIS A 202 1.83 -8.52 -24.93
N ASN A 203 3.11 -8.41 -24.53
CA ASN A 203 3.64 -9.07 -23.34
C ASN A 203 3.43 -8.18 -22.10
N TRP A 204 2.78 -8.69 -21.08
CA TRP A 204 2.51 -7.94 -19.83
C TRP A 204 3.81 -7.43 -19.15
N ARG A 205 4.96 -8.09 -19.36
CA ARG A 205 6.26 -7.63 -18.84
C ARG A 205 6.71 -6.31 -19.46
N PHE A 206 6.37 -6.08 -20.73
CA PHE A 206 6.59 -4.80 -21.39
C PHE A 206 5.89 -3.67 -20.62
N HIS A 207 4.62 -3.86 -20.29
CA HIS A 207 3.86 -2.88 -19.50
C HIS A 207 4.41 -2.74 -18.09
N TRP A 208 4.87 -3.82 -17.46
CA TRP A 208 5.50 -3.75 -16.15
C TRP A 208 6.73 -2.86 -16.16
N TYR A 209 7.68 -3.09 -17.04
CA TYR A 209 8.91 -2.30 -17.13
C TYR A 209 8.66 -0.87 -17.62
N SER A 210 7.67 -0.64 -18.48
CA SER A 210 7.21 0.70 -18.85
C SER A 210 6.63 1.44 -17.65
N GLY A 211 5.81 0.78 -16.83
CA GLY A 211 5.28 1.33 -15.59
C GLY A 211 6.38 1.73 -14.59
N VAL A 212 7.34 0.84 -14.37
CA VAL A 212 8.52 1.10 -13.51
C VAL A 212 9.33 2.31 -14.03
N THR A 213 9.61 2.34 -15.33
CA THR A 213 10.38 3.43 -15.96
C THR A 213 9.64 4.76 -15.85
N ASN A 214 8.34 4.78 -16.15
CA ASN A 214 7.51 5.98 -16.05
C ASN A 214 7.38 6.48 -14.60
N THR A 215 7.33 5.57 -13.62
CA THR A 215 7.36 5.93 -12.20
C THR A 215 8.64 6.70 -11.86
N LEU A 216 9.80 6.25 -12.29
CA LEU A 216 11.09 6.89 -12.03
C LEU A 216 11.24 8.25 -12.73
N ILE A 217 10.59 8.43 -13.89
CA ILE A 217 10.57 9.71 -14.62
C ILE A 217 9.58 10.71 -13.98
N GLY A 218 8.63 10.23 -13.18
CA GLY A 218 7.55 11.04 -12.58
C GLY A 218 6.30 11.14 -13.47
N ASP A 219 6.22 10.37 -14.55
CA ASP A 219 5.01 10.23 -15.37
C ASP A 219 4.06 9.20 -14.77
N PHE A 220 3.40 9.60 -13.68
CA PHE A 220 2.56 8.70 -12.89
C PHE A 220 1.29 8.27 -13.62
N GLN A 221 0.73 9.09 -14.51
CA GLN A 221 -0.44 8.71 -15.29
C GLN A 221 -0.12 7.58 -16.27
N SER A 222 0.99 7.70 -17.00
CA SER A 222 1.46 6.62 -17.87
C SER A 222 1.85 5.36 -17.07
N ALA A 223 2.43 5.54 -15.87
CA ALA A 223 2.72 4.42 -14.98
C ALA A 223 1.45 3.69 -14.52
N GLN A 224 0.41 4.43 -14.11
CA GLN A 224 -0.90 3.88 -13.73
C GLN A 224 -1.51 3.07 -14.89
N ALA A 225 -1.50 3.62 -16.11
CA ALA A 225 -2.01 2.94 -17.29
C ALA A 225 -1.27 1.62 -17.58
N ASN A 226 0.06 1.65 -17.50
CA ASN A 226 0.88 0.47 -17.72
C ASN A 226 0.63 -0.62 -16.65
N PHE A 227 0.64 -0.27 -15.37
CA PHE A 227 0.35 -1.26 -14.32
C PHE A 227 -1.09 -1.77 -14.35
N THR A 228 -2.05 -0.95 -14.80
CA THR A 228 -3.42 -1.40 -15.05
C THR A 228 -3.47 -2.44 -16.17
N SER A 229 -2.72 -2.26 -17.26
CA SER A 229 -2.58 -3.27 -18.31
C SER A 229 -2.01 -4.58 -17.77
N VAL A 230 -1.02 -4.52 -16.88
CA VAL A 230 -0.51 -5.72 -16.18
C VAL A 230 -1.60 -6.38 -15.33
N LEU A 231 -2.37 -5.59 -14.56
CA LEU A 231 -3.44 -6.13 -13.71
C LEU A 231 -4.55 -6.82 -14.52
N VAL A 232 -4.86 -6.29 -15.71
CA VAL A 232 -5.81 -6.94 -16.64
C VAL A 232 -5.25 -8.26 -17.16
N ALA A 233 -3.96 -8.29 -17.51
CA ALA A 233 -3.30 -9.49 -18.02
C ALA A 233 -3.12 -10.57 -16.94
N VAL A 234 -2.77 -10.19 -15.70
CA VAL A 234 -2.47 -11.14 -14.61
C VAL A 234 -3.24 -10.79 -13.32
N PRO A 235 -4.58 -10.93 -13.32
CA PRO A 235 -5.45 -10.47 -12.24
C PRO A 235 -5.26 -11.19 -10.91
N GLY A 236 -4.67 -12.39 -10.92
CA GLY A 236 -4.37 -13.18 -9.72
C GLY A 236 -3.13 -12.73 -8.96
N GLU A 237 -2.28 -11.85 -9.56
CA GLU A 237 -1.05 -11.39 -8.93
C GLU A 237 -1.26 -10.20 -7.99
N ALA A 238 -0.51 -10.18 -6.89
CA ALA A 238 -0.51 -9.06 -5.94
C ALA A 238 0.37 -7.88 -6.39
N ALA A 239 1.42 -8.15 -7.19
CA ALA A 239 2.39 -7.14 -7.60
C ALA A 239 1.79 -5.94 -8.36
N PRO A 240 0.95 -6.11 -9.40
CA PRO A 240 0.33 -4.97 -10.08
C PRO A 240 -0.63 -4.20 -9.17
N LYS A 241 -1.31 -4.86 -8.23
CA LYS A 241 -2.17 -4.21 -7.24
C LYS A 241 -1.36 -3.29 -6.32
N LEU A 242 -0.20 -3.78 -5.82
CA LEU A 242 0.73 -2.99 -5.01
C LEU A 242 1.28 -1.79 -5.80
N ALA A 243 1.66 -2.02 -7.06
CA ALA A 243 2.20 -0.97 -7.92
C ALA A 243 1.18 0.14 -8.16
N ILE A 244 -0.05 -0.19 -8.56
CA ILE A 244 -1.12 0.79 -8.78
C ILE A 244 -1.40 1.55 -7.48
N ALA A 245 -1.53 0.88 -6.34
CA ALA A 245 -1.78 1.54 -5.06
C ALA A 245 -0.69 2.57 -4.71
N ALA A 246 0.58 2.23 -4.96
CA ALA A 246 1.70 3.15 -4.73
C ALA A 246 1.70 4.32 -5.73
N ILE A 247 1.34 4.09 -7.00
CA ILE A 247 1.22 5.16 -7.99
C ILE A 247 0.08 6.10 -7.67
N ASP A 248 -1.09 5.58 -7.29
CA ASP A 248 -2.23 6.41 -6.86
C ASP A 248 -1.86 7.27 -5.64
N GLU A 249 -1.11 6.72 -4.69
CA GLU A 249 -0.57 7.48 -3.55
C GLU A 249 0.43 8.57 -4.00
N LEU A 250 1.31 8.29 -4.97
CA LEU A 250 2.23 9.28 -5.54
C LEU A 250 1.49 10.40 -6.29
N ILE A 251 0.43 10.07 -7.01
CA ILE A 251 -0.42 11.08 -7.68
C ILE A 251 -1.11 11.97 -6.63
N LEU A 252 -1.70 11.37 -5.59
CA LEU A 252 -2.31 12.12 -4.49
C LEU A 252 -1.29 13.04 -3.81
N GLN A 253 -0.09 12.54 -3.57
CA GLN A 253 1.01 13.28 -2.96
C GLN A 253 1.45 14.47 -3.83
N SER A 254 1.69 14.25 -5.12
CA SER A 254 2.13 15.29 -6.06
C SER A 254 1.11 16.41 -6.23
N ASN A 255 -0.17 16.09 -6.06
CA ASN A 255 -1.30 17.03 -6.16
C ASN A 255 -1.72 17.65 -4.82
N GLY A 256 -1.00 17.35 -3.72
CA GLY A 256 -1.27 17.91 -2.39
C GLY A 256 -2.47 17.29 -1.66
N TYR A 257 -2.94 16.13 -2.09
CA TYR A 257 -4.08 15.42 -1.49
C TYR A 257 -3.66 14.28 -0.54
N LEU A 258 -2.43 14.32 0.00
CA LEU A 258 -1.96 13.27 0.90
C LEU A 258 -2.66 13.30 2.25
N THR A 259 -3.02 14.49 2.74
CA THR A 259 -3.68 14.71 4.03
C THR A 259 -5.10 15.21 3.83
N GLY A 260 -5.97 14.90 4.79
CA GLY A 260 -7.39 15.28 4.74
C GLY A 260 -8.27 14.21 4.11
N ALA A 261 -9.49 14.09 4.64
CA ALA A 261 -10.48 13.14 4.16
C ALA A 261 -11.00 13.54 2.77
N LEU A 262 -11.05 12.58 1.88
CA LEU A 262 -11.57 12.70 0.51
C LEU A 262 -12.81 11.83 0.30
N LEU A 263 -13.03 10.87 1.18
CA LEU A 263 -14.12 9.91 1.16
C LEU A 263 -15.06 10.16 2.33
N ASP A 264 -16.31 9.72 2.21
CA ASP A 264 -17.17 9.58 3.38
C ASP A 264 -16.79 8.32 4.18
N ASP A 265 -17.20 8.26 5.46
CA ASP A 265 -16.84 7.16 6.37
C ASP A 265 -17.28 5.79 5.84
N ALA A 266 -18.45 5.69 5.19
CA ALA A 266 -18.93 4.42 4.66
C ALA A 266 -18.06 3.94 3.51
N LEU A 267 -17.61 4.85 2.66
CA LEU A 267 -16.78 4.55 1.49
C LEU A 267 -15.34 4.19 1.90
N SER A 268 -14.75 4.92 2.85
CA SER A 268 -13.41 4.61 3.35
C SER A 268 -13.36 3.24 4.04
N ARG A 269 -14.38 2.91 4.83
CA ARG A 269 -14.55 1.59 5.46
C ARG A 269 -14.79 0.49 4.44
N ALA A 270 -15.58 0.73 3.41
CA ALA A 270 -15.80 -0.22 2.32
C ALA A 270 -14.52 -0.49 1.53
N ALA A 271 -13.72 0.53 1.25
CA ALA A 271 -12.44 0.39 0.56
C ALA A 271 -11.43 -0.43 1.38
N ALA A 272 -11.30 -0.14 2.67
CA ALA A 272 -10.34 -0.78 3.57
C ALA A 272 -10.86 -2.08 4.19
N GLY A 273 -12.19 -2.23 4.29
CA GLY A 273 -12.82 -3.28 5.07
C GLY A 273 -12.84 -4.62 4.36
N ILE A 274 -12.24 -5.62 5.02
CA ILE A 274 -12.38 -7.03 4.66
C ILE A 274 -13.80 -7.52 4.92
N ARG A 275 -14.49 -6.94 5.90
CA ARG A 275 -15.84 -7.35 6.34
C ARG A 275 -16.95 -6.60 5.62
N THR A 276 -16.71 -5.35 5.21
CA THR A 276 -17.68 -4.56 4.46
C THR A 276 -17.50 -4.85 2.97
N HIS A 277 -18.44 -5.59 2.41
CA HIS A 277 -18.37 -6.02 1.03
C HIS A 277 -19.05 -4.99 0.12
N LEU A 278 -18.35 -4.51 -0.90
CA LEU A 278 -18.92 -3.59 -1.88
C LEU A 278 -20.22 -4.13 -2.52
N GLY A 279 -20.38 -5.46 -2.59
CA GLY A 279 -21.59 -6.11 -3.09
C GLY A 279 -22.81 -5.97 -2.18
N GLU A 280 -22.63 -5.68 -0.89
CA GLU A 280 -23.69 -5.58 0.12
C GLU A 280 -24.12 -4.14 0.38
N LEU A 281 -23.56 -3.18 -0.36
CA LEU A 281 -23.95 -1.77 -0.21
C LEU A 281 -25.39 -1.55 -0.68
N PRO A 282 -26.16 -0.71 0.02
CA PRO A 282 -27.46 -0.26 -0.46
C PRO A 282 -27.34 0.37 -1.85
N SER A 283 -28.31 0.10 -2.73
CA SER A 283 -28.29 0.58 -4.12
C SER A 283 -28.15 2.10 -4.20
N GLU A 284 -28.86 2.84 -3.37
CA GLU A 284 -28.79 4.31 -3.31
C GLU A 284 -27.38 4.82 -2.99
N THR A 285 -26.71 4.18 -2.03
CA THR A 285 -25.31 4.52 -1.67
C THR A 285 -24.38 4.22 -2.84
N PHE A 286 -24.57 3.08 -3.50
CA PHE A 286 -23.75 2.70 -4.64
C PHE A 286 -23.92 3.67 -5.82
N GLU A 287 -25.16 4.02 -6.17
CA GLU A 287 -25.48 4.99 -7.22
C GLU A 287 -24.89 6.38 -6.92
N ALA A 288 -24.97 6.83 -5.66
CA ALA A 288 -24.37 8.09 -5.24
C ALA A 288 -22.84 8.10 -5.39
N TRP A 289 -22.18 6.99 -5.13
CA TRP A 289 -20.72 6.87 -5.31
C TRP A 289 -20.34 6.75 -6.80
N GLN A 290 -21.12 6.01 -7.58
CA GLN A 290 -20.93 5.88 -9.01
C GLN A 290 -21.06 7.24 -9.71
N SER A 291 -22.00 8.07 -9.29
CA SER A 291 -22.16 9.44 -9.83
C SER A 291 -20.95 10.34 -9.54
N LYS A 292 -20.19 10.04 -8.48
CA LYS A 292 -18.90 10.71 -8.15
C LYS A 292 -17.71 10.09 -8.89
N GLY A 293 -17.90 9.09 -9.74
CA GLY A 293 -16.86 8.39 -10.48
C GLY A 293 -16.03 7.37 -9.66
N VAL A 294 -16.36 7.17 -8.37
CA VAL A 294 -15.59 6.27 -7.49
C VAL A 294 -15.72 4.80 -7.90
N LEU A 295 -16.89 4.42 -8.40
CA LEU A 295 -17.20 3.06 -8.88
C LEU A 295 -17.64 3.14 -10.33
N ALA A 296 -16.71 3.50 -11.22
CA ALA A 296 -16.98 3.65 -12.65
C ALA A 296 -17.44 2.32 -13.28
N GLU A 297 -18.21 2.42 -14.35
CA GLU A 297 -18.86 1.26 -15.00
C GLU A 297 -17.84 0.24 -15.51
N ASP A 298 -16.76 0.70 -16.09
CA ASP A 298 -15.70 -0.15 -16.65
C ASP A 298 -14.76 -0.73 -15.58
N TRP A 299 -14.85 -0.25 -14.35
CA TRP A 299 -13.98 -0.65 -13.22
C TRP A 299 -12.50 -0.58 -13.57
N THR A 300 -12.11 0.41 -14.33
CA THR A 300 -10.70 0.68 -14.58
C THR A 300 -10.05 1.25 -13.33
N MET A 301 -8.73 1.06 -13.23
CA MET A 301 -7.94 1.72 -12.19
C MET A 301 -7.42 3.08 -12.64
N LEU A 302 -7.76 3.50 -13.86
CA LEU A 302 -7.32 4.78 -14.42
C LEU A 302 -8.18 5.91 -13.87
N SER A 303 -7.56 6.87 -13.21
CA SER A 303 -8.23 8.08 -12.75
C SER A 303 -7.20 9.16 -12.40
N ASP A 304 -7.64 10.41 -12.45
CA ASP A 304 -6.96 11.59 -11.92
C ASP A 304 -7.77 12.24 -10.77
N THR A 305 -8.98 11.73 -10.52
CA THR A 305 -9.89 12.26 -9.50
C THR A 305 -9.41 11.83 -8.09
N PRO A 306 -9.12 12.77 -7.18
CA PRO A 306 -8.53 12.45 -5.88
C PRO A 306 -9.30 11.43 -5.04
N ALA A 307 -10.64 11.50 -5.01
CA ALA A 307 -11.47 10.54 -4.28
C ALA A 307 -11.37 9.12 -4.87
N VAL A 308 -11.35 9.00 -6.22
CA VAL A 308 -11.19 7.71 -6.90
C VAL A 308 -9.81 7.12 -6.64
N LEU A 309 -8.75 7.93 -6.75
CA LEU A 309 -7.38 7.52 -6.44
C LEU A 309 -7.25 7.02 -4.99
N ARG A 310 -7.83 7.78 -4.03
CA ARG A 310 -7.83 7.39 -2.61
C ARG A 310 -8.55 6.07 -2.39
N PHE A 311 -9.73 5.91 -2.97
CA PHE A 311 -10.52 4.68 -2.88
C PHE A 311 -9.75 3.49 -3.47
N ASN A 312 -9.20 3.63 -4.68
CA ASN A 312 -8.44 2.58 -5.34
C ASN A 312 -7.19 2.19 -4.55
N ALA A 313 -6.42 3.16 -4.07
CA ALA A 313 -5.22 2.90 -3.27
C ALA A 313 -5.54 2.16 -1.97
N LEU A 314 -6.56 2.60 -1.21
CA LEU A 314 -7.04 1.91 -0.01
C LEU A 314 -7.44 0.47 -0.31
N ARG A 315 -8.27 0.27 -1.35
CA ARG A 315 -8.77 -1.06 -1.73
C ARG A 315 -7.63 -1.99 -2.15
N LEU A 316 -6.71 -1.52 -2.97
CA LEU A 316 -5.61 -2.33 -3.48
C LEU A 316 -4.58 -2.66 -2.39
N TYR A 317 -4.20 -1.70 -1.54
CA TYR A 317 -3.34 -1.99 -0.37
C TYR A 317 -4.00 -3.00 0.57
N SER A 318 -5.30 -2.88 0.83
CA SER A 318 -6.05 -3.83 1.65
C SER A 318 -6.03 -5.24 1.06
N LEU A 319 -6.30 -5.39 -0.25
CA LEU A 319 -6.27 -6.69 -0.94
C LEU A 319 -4.87 -7.32 -0.91
N VAL A 320 -3.82 -6.54 -1.17
CA VAL A 320 -2.43 -7.03 -1.11
C VAL A 320 -2.10 -7.48 0.31
N TRP A 321 -2.43 -6.66 1.33
CA TRP A 321 -2.16 -7.00 2.73
C TRP A 321 -2.91 -8.25 3.20
N LEU A 322 -4.11 -8.44 2.70
CA LEU A 322 -4.95 -9.60 3.02
C LEU A 322 -4.39 -10.91 2.45
N THR A 323 -3.84 -10.85 1.23
CA THR A 323 -3.35 -12.03 0.51
C THR A 323 -1.85 -12.25 0.66
N ASN A 324 -1.10 -11.23 1.09
CA ASN A 324 0.35 -11.32 1.24
C ASN A 324 0.87 -10.55 2.47
N PRO A 325 0.82 -11.15 3.66
CA PRO A 325 1.23 -10.50 4.91
C PRO A 325 2.74 -10.25 5.01
N THR A 326 3.54 -10.70 4.05
CA THR A 326 4.96 -10.37 3.95
C THR A 326 5.21 -9.04 3.23
N THR A 327 4.21 -8.53 2.49
CA THR A 327 4.27 -7.24 1.80
C THR A 327 3.94 -6.10 2.76
N VAL A 328 4.87 -5.83 3.69
CA VAL A 328 4.68 -4.87 4.79
C VAL A 328 4.41 -3.45 4.29
N SER A 329 4.92 -3.06 3.11
CA SER A 329 4.61 -1.76 2.49
C SER A 329 3.12 -1.52 2.32
N SER A 330 2.33 -2.57 2.03
CA SER A 330 0.88 -2.44 1.89
C SER A 330 0.20 -2.13 3.23
N ALA A 331 0.66 -2.68 4.35
CA ALA A 331 0.14 -2.35 5.67
C ALA A 331 0.39 -0.88 6.04
N PHE A 332 1.60 -0.38 5.80
CA PHE A 332 1.94 1.00 6.08
C PHE A 332 1.25 1.98 5.11
N GLY A 333 1.12 1.65 3.83
CA GLY A 333 0.35 2.43 2.84
C GLY A 333 -1.12 2.52 3.24
N LEU A 334 -1.73 1.38 3.56
CA LEU A 334 -3.10 1.30 4.05
C LEU A 334 -3.31 2.16 5.30
N ALA A 335 -2.43 2.05 6.30
CA ALA A 335 -2.53 2.81 7.53
C ALA A 335 -2.41 4.32 7.28
N ARG A 336 -1.46 4.79 6.43
CA ARG A 336 -1.33 6.21 6.10
C ARG A 336 -2.59 6.80 5.48
N LEU A 337 -3.16 6.08 4.50
CA LEU A 337 -4.37 6.55 3.82
C LEU A 337 -5.59 6.51 4.73
N LEU A 338 -5.71 5.50 5.61
CA LEU A 338 -6.76 5.43 6.62
C LEU A 338 -6.65 6.56 7.65
N MET A 339 -5.44 6.90 8.07
CA MET A 339 -5.22 8.05 8.95
C MET A 339 -5.63 9.37 8.27
N ALA A 340 -5.42 9.52 6.97
CA ALA A 340 -5.90 10.67 6.20
C ALA A 340 -7.44 10.74 6.15
N GLU A 341 -8.12 9.59 6.14
CA GLU A 341 -9.59 9.48 6.23
C GLU A 341 -10.11 9.46 7.69
N ARG A 342 -9.26 9.71 8.69
CA ARG A 342 -9.59 9.68 10.14
C ARG A 342 -10.05 8.33 10.68
N GLU A 343 -9.83 7.25 9.94
CA GLU A 343 -10.16 5.87 10.33
C GLU A 343 -9.04 5.24 11.19
N VAL A 344 -8.77 5.85 12.36
CA VAL A 344 -7.67 5.49 13.27
C VAL A 344 -7.70 4.02 13.67
N GLU A 345 -8.88 3.48 14.01
CA GLU A 345 -9.01 2.10 14.48
C GLU A 345 -8.68 1.09 13.37
N LEU A 346 -9.04 1.38 12.13
CA LEU A 346 -8.69 0.54 10.99
C LEU A 346 -7.20 0.62 10.66
N ALA A 347 -6.60 1.82 10.77
CA ALA A 347 -5.16 2.02 10.58
C ALA A 347 -4.35 1.20 11.60
N VAL A 348 -4.72 1.30 12.87
CA VAL A 348 -4.10 0.52 13.96
C VAL A 348 -4.28 -0.98 13.72
N ALA A 349 -5.50 -1.43 13.36
CA ALA A 349 -5.77 -2.84 13.08
C ALA A 349 -4.98 -3.39 11.88
N ALA A 350 -4.68 -2.56 10.87
CA ALA A 350 -3.85 -2.95 9.74
C ALA A 350 -2.40 -3.19 10.16
N LEU A 351 -1.82 -2.31 10.99
CA LEU A 351 -0.45 -2.41 11.48
C LEU A 351 -0.26 -3.50 12.54
N ASP A 352 -1.28 -3.75 13.37
CA ASP A 352 -1.25 -4.82 14.37
C ASP A 352 -1.07 -6.23 13.77
N LYS A 353 -1.41 -6.40 12.50
CA LYS A 353 -1.22 -7.65 11.76
C LYS A 353 0.20 -7.85 11.22
N VAL A 354 1.11 -6.86 11.37
CA VAL A 354 2.51 -7.04 10.94
C VAL A 354 3.17 -8.12 11.78
N PRO A 355 3.69 -9.20 11.16
CA PRO A 355 4.20 -10.36 11.91
C PRO A 355 5.37 -9.99 12.83
N ASN A 356 5.44 -10.65 14.00
CA ASN A 356 6.54 -10.47 14.96
C ASN A 356 7.91 -10.80 14.38
N SER A 357 7.96 -11.69 13.37
CA SER A 357 9.17 -12.03 12.64
C SER A 357 9.64 -10.95 11.66
N SER A 358 8.80 -9.97 11.37
CA SER A 358 9.17 -8.87 10.47
C SER A 358 10.12 -7.89 11.17
N ARG A 359 11.20 -7.50 10.48
CA ARG A 359 12.09 -6.42 10.94
C ARG A 359 11.36 -5.08 11.15
N HIS A 360 10.18 -4.92 10.56
CA HIS A 360 9.35 -3.72 10.67
C HIS A 360 8.28 -3.82 11.78
N HIS A 361 8.20 -4.95 12.48
CA HIS A 361 7.21 -5.14 13.55
C HIS A 361 7.31 -4.06 14.63
N ARG A 362 8.53 -3.75 15.11
CA ARG A 362 8.75 -2.68 16.09
C ARG A 362 8.29 -1.32 15.56
N MET A 363 8.58 -1.02 14.30
CA MET A 363 8.13 0.22 13.66
C MET A 363 6.59 0.29 13.60
N ALA A 364 5.92 -0.80 13.25
CA ALA A 364 4.47 -0.88 13.24
C ALA A 364 3.89 -0.64 14.65
N GLN A 365 4.42 -1.29 15.70
CA GLN A 365 3.99 -1.07 17.08
C GLN A 365 4.11 0.40 17.51
N LEU A 366 5.22 1.05 17.21
CA LEU A 366 5.44 2.44 17.57
C LEU A 366 4.54 3.39 16.77
N THR A 367 4.27 3.08 15.51
CA THR A 367 3.36 3.84 14.65
C THR A 367 1.93 3.77 15.19
N THR A 368 1.45 2.59 15.61
CA THR A 368 0.10 2.46 16.19
C THR A 368 -0.08 3.28 17.46
N ILE A 369 0.96 3.42 18.28
CA ILE A 369 0.91 4.27 19.49
C ILE A 369 0.72 5.73 19.10
N LEU A 370 1.46 6.22 18.09
CA LEU A 370 1.33 7.60 17.61
C LEU A 370 -0.01 7.86 16.92
N ASP A 371 -0.51 6.90 16.13
CA ASP A 371 -1.79 7.03 15.43
C ASP A 371 -2.95 7.15 16.44
N LEU A 372 -2.91 6.39 17.55
CA LEU A 372 -3.90 6.48 18.63
C LEU A 372 -3.98 7.86 19.30
N VAL A 373 -2.92 8.66 19.22
CA VAL A 373 -2.84 9.98 19.87
C VAL A 373 -2.71 11.14 18.88
N SER A 374 -2.99 10.92 17.59
CA SER A 374 -2.80 11.94 16.55
C SER A 374 -4.08 12.63 16.07
N ASP A 375 -5.25 12.03 16.26
CA ASP A 375 -6.53 12.57 15.82
C ASP A 375 -7.64 12.18 16.80
N GLU A 376 -8.71 13.00 16.90
CA GLU A 376 -9.87 12.81 17.77
C GLU A 376 -9.54 12.14 19.13
N LEU A 377 -8.88 12.89 19.99
CA LEU A 377 -8.37 12.36 21.26
C LEU A 377 -9.50 11.87 22.15
N THR A 378 -9.39 10.62 22.61
CA THR A 378 -10.25 10.05 23.65
C THR A 378 -9.42 9.45 24.77
N GLU A 379 -9.96 9.46 26.00
CA GLU A 379 -9.28 8.83 27.13
C GLU A 379 -8.92 7.37 26.86
N SER A 380 -9.84 6.62 26.23
CA SER A 380 -9.63 5.21 25.86
C SER A 380 -8.44 5.01 24.92
N ARG A 381 -8.34 5.83 23.85
CA ARG A 381 -7.20 5.77 22.90
C ARG A 381 -5.88 6.11 23.58
N ILE A 382 -5.86 7.17 24.39
CA ILE A 382 -4.66 7.59 25.12
C ILE A 382 -4.19 6.51 26.09
N ARG A 383 -5.09 5.90 26.85
CA ARG A 383 -4.77 4.81 27.78
C ARG A 383 -4.27 3.56 27.03
N ARG A 384 -4.87 3.25 25.89
CA ARG A 384 -4.40 2.16 25.03
C ARG A 384 -3.00 2.43 24.47
N ALA A 385 -2.73 3.67 24.07
CA ALA A 385 -1.40 4.09 23.61
C ALA A 385 -0.35 3.97 24.72
N ALA A 386 -0.67 4.40 25.95
CA ALA A 386 0.22 4.26 27.10
C ALA A 386 0.53 2.80 27.43
N ARG A 387 -0.47 1.94 27.53
CA ARG A 387 -0.29 0.49 27.77
C ARG A 387 0.59 -0.16 26.70
N ARG A 388 0.35 0.15 25.42
CA ARG A 388 1.18 -0.35 24.33
C ARG A 388 2.63 0.12 24.44
N LEU A 389 2.86 1.36 24.91
CA LEU A 389 4.22 1.87 25.10
C LEU A 389 4.92 1.18 26.28
N GLU A 390 4.20 0.87 27.37
CA GLU A 390 4.73 0.12 28.52
C GLU A 390 5.18 -1.31 28.17
N GLU A 391 4.58 -1.91 27.12
CA GLU A 391 4.99 -3.21 26.58
C GLU A 391 6.29 -3.13 25.74
N ILE A 392 6.70 -1.92 25.35
CA ILE A 392 7.92 -1.70 24.58
C ILE A 392 9.15 -1.64 25.54
N PRO A 393 10.24 -2.34 25.22
CA PRO A 393 11.45 -2.27 26.03
C PRO A 393 11.97 -0.84 26.20
N ASN A 394 12.37 -0.47 27.41
CA ASN A 394 12.87 0.88 27.75
C ASN A 394 14.14 1.30 27.00
N ASN A 395 14.87 0.34 26.40
CA ASN A 395 16.03 0.60 25.55
C ASN A 395 15.68 1.00 24.10
N GLU A 396 14.38 1.08 23.77
CA GLU A 396 13.96 1.61 22.47
C GLU A 396 14.37 3.08 22.36
N PRO A 397 15.17 3.47 21.35
CA PRO A 397 15.71 4.84 21.23
C PRO A 397 14.64 5.94 21.19
N ARG A 398 13.42 5.60 20.79
CA ARG A 398 12.31 6.56 20.65
C ARG A 398 11.29 6.51 21.78
N PHE A 399 11.53 5.67 22.78
CA PHE A 399 10.61 5.47 23.91
C PHE A 399 10.20 6.78 24.57
N LEU A 400 11.19 7.60 25.00
CA LEU A 400 10.93 8.88 25.67
C LEU A 400 10.20 9.88 24.75
N GLN A 401 10.56 9.91 23.47
CA GLN A 401 9.88 10.79 22.50
C GLN A 401 8.40 10.44 22.37
N ILE A 402 8.07 9.16 22.25
CA ILE A 402 6.69 8.70 22.14
C ILE A 402 5.93 8.91 23.44
N LYS A 403 6.57 8.70 24.61
CA LYS A 403 5.99 9.03 25.93
C LYS A 403 5.60 10.51 26.02
N VAL A 404 6.45 11.40 25.50
CA VAL A 404 6.12 12.84 25.41
C VAL A 404 4.86 13.08 24.56
N TYR A 405 4.70 12.42 23.42
CA TYR A 405 3.49 12.54 22.58
C TYR A 405 2.23 12.08 23.32
N VAL A 406 2.29 10.93 23.99
CA VAL A 406 1.15 10.39 24.76
C VAL A 406 0.77 11.34 25.91
N LEU A 407 1.74 11.83 26.67
CA LEU A 407 1.49 12.78 27.75
C LEU A 407 0.95 14.12 27.25
N ARG A 408 1.44 14.62 26.12
CA ARG A 408 0.89 15.83 25.47
C ARG A 408 -0.55 15.64 25.03
N ALA A 409 -0.87 14.52 24.39
CA ALA A 409 -2.22 14.18 23.98
C ALA A 409 -3.17 14.13 25.19
N ALA A 410 -2.73 13.54 26.31
CA ALA A 410 -3.50 13.51 27.55
C ALA A 410 -3.79 14.92 28.11
N LEU A 411 -2.78 15.80 28.12
CA LEU A 411 -2.96 17.19 28.52
C LEU A 411 -3.87 17.97 27.57
N THR A 412 -3.76 17.74 26.27
CA THR A 412 -4.63 18.36 25.27
C THR A 412 -6.08 17.92 25.47
N LEU A 413 -6.34 16.62 25.70
CA LEU A 413 -7.68 16.11 25.99
C LEU A 413 -8.31 16.82 27.20
N LEU A 414 -7.60 16.92 28.35
CA LEU A 414 -8.12 17.59 29.54
C LEU A 414 -8.40 19.07 29.30
N ARG A 415 -7.50 19.75 28.61
CA ARG A 415 -7.63 21.18 28.28
C ARG A 415 -8.84 21.43 27.39
N ASP A 416 -9.00 20.64 26.33
CA ASP A 416 -10.07 20.82 25.33
C ASP A 416 -11.45 20.45 25.93
N ALA A 417 -11.47 19.52 26.90
CA ALA A 417 -12.67 19.20 27.69
C ALA A 417 -12.92 20.20 28.84
N GLY A 418 -11.99 21.11 29.15
CA GLY A 418 -12.13 22.07 30.25
C GLY A 418 -12.14 21.43 31.64
N VAL A 419 -11.49 20.26 31.81
CA VAL A 419 -11.44 19.51 33.07
C VAL A 419 -10.01 19.34 33.58
N ASP A 420 -9.83 19.25 34.91
CA ASP A 420 -8.51 19.04 35.51
C ASP A 420 -8.13 17.56 35.70
N ARG A 421 -9.11 16.66 35.60
CA ARG A 421 -8.93 15.22 35.81
C ARG A 421 -9.72 14.42 34.77
N ALA A 422 -9.19 13.28 34.37
CA ALA A 422 -9.90 12.31 33.54
C ALA A 422 -11.09 11.68 34.27
N ALA A 423 -12.04 11.11 33.52
CA ALA A 423 -13.21 10.47 34.06
C ALA A 423 -12.88 9.21 34.90
N SER A 424 -11.81 8.51 34.54
CA SER A 424 -11.34 7.32 35.24
C SER A 424 -10.20 7.65 36.20
N ASP A 425 -10.21 7.09 37.39
CA ASP A 425 -9.19 7.28 38.43
C ASP A 425 -7.87 6.52 38.16
N HIS A 426 -7.78 5.75 37.10
CA HIS A 426 -6.54 5.02 36.76
C HIS A 426 -5.43 6.00 36.32
N SER A 427 -4.20 5.75 36.79
CA SER A 427 -3.02 6.50 36.35
C SER A 427 -2.71 6.29 34.87
N LEU A 428 -2.01 7.23 34.28
CA LEU A 428 -1.40 7.14 32.96
C LEU A 428 0.11 7.05 33.14
N PHE A 429 0.69 5.91 32.83
CA PHE A 429 2.03 5.57 33.31
C PHE A 429 2.08 5.65 34.86
N GLU A 430 3.15 6.22 35.41
CA GLU A 430 3.34 6.48 36.84
C GLU A 430 2.65 7.75 37.37
N TYR A 431 1.86 8.47 36.55
CA TYR A 431 1.23 9.75 36.87
C TYR A 431 -0.28 9.62 37.01
N GLU A 432 -0.88 10.34 37.97
CA GLU A 432 -2.35 10.50 37.96
C GLU A 432 -2.78 11.22 36.65
N PHE A 433 -3.93 10.85 36.12
CA PHE A 433 -4.44 11.49 34.90
C PHE A 433 -5.12 12.83 35.28
N THR A 434 -4.29 13.73 35.84
CA THR A 434 -4.66 15.09 36.19
C THR A 434 -3.74 16.09 35.48
N THR A 435 -4.25 17.29 35.24
CA THR A 435 -3.48 18.36 34.60
C THR A 435 -2.13 18.60 35.29
N ARG A 436 -2.11 18.59 36.64
CA ARG A 436 -0.89 18.84 37.44
C ARG A 436 0.15 17.74 37.29
N ASP A 437 -0.28 16.48 37.44
CA ASP A 437 0.68 15.36 37.43
C ASP A 437 1.15 14.99 36.02
N LEU A 438 0.27 15.12 35.01
CA LEU A 438 0.70 15.00 33.62
C LEU A 438 1.70 16.07 33.20
N ARG A 439 1.55 17.31 33.68
CA ARG A 439 2.55 18.36 33.46
C ARG A 439 3.88 18.03 34.13
N ARG A 440 3.84 17.44 35.35
CA ARG A 440 5.03 16.96 36.04
C ARG A 440 5.72 15.85 35.22
N GLY A 441 4.95 14.86 34.79
CA GLY A 441 5.41 13.74 33.96
C GLY A 441 6.04 14.21 32.66
N LEU A 442 5.36 15.11 31.95
CA LEU A 442 5.87 15.67 30.70
C LEU A 442 7.17 16.44 30.90
N ALA A 443 7.26 17.27 31.94
CA ALA A 443 8.48 18.01 32.24
C ALA A 443 9.66 17.09 32.65
N THR A 444 9.39 16.00 33.36
CA THR A 444 10.38 14.98 33.72
C THR A 444 10.88 14.25 32.49
N THR A 445 9.98 13.72 31.67
CA THR A 445 10.32 12.97 30.43
C THR A 445 11.11 13.84 29.44
N LEU A 446 10.74 15.12 29.27
CA LEU A 446 11.50 16.05 28.43
C LEU A 446 12.93 16.29 28.93
N ARG A 447 13.15 16.38 30.27
CA ARG A 447 14.48 16.47 30.83
C ARG A 447 15.31 15.20 30.69
N GLU A 448 14.69 14.04 30.83
CA GLU A 448 15.32 12.75 30.55
C GLU A 448 15.77 12.66 29.09
N GLN A 449 14.90 13.03 28.16
CA GLN A 449 15.24 13.11 26.75
C GLN A 449 16.36 14.11 26.47
N ALA A 450 16.39 15.26 27.14
CA ALA A 450 17.45 16.23 26.98
C ALA A 450 18.82 15.68 27.42
N ARG A 451 18.88 14.81 28.45
CA ARG A 451 20.14 14.18 28.90
C ARG A 451 20.76 13.28 27.85
N ILE A 452 19.96 12.61 27.05
CA ILE A 452 20.42 11.67 26.02
C ILE A 452 20.51 12.29 24.61
N ALA A 453 20.00 13.51 24.43
CA ALA A 453 20.02 14.20 23.13
C ALA A 453 21.47 14.49 22.69
N PRO A 454 21.87 14.13 21.45
CA PRO A 454 23.27 14.25 21.03
C PRO A 454 23.74 15.70 20.84
N TYR A 455 22.84 16.59 20.42
CA TYR A 455 23.16 17.97 20.06
C TYR A 455 22.79 18.96 21.16
N ALA A 456 23.68 19.89 21.48
CA ALA A 456 23.45 20.91 22.51
C ALA A 456 22.17 21.75 22.26
N ARG A 457 21.93 22.16 21.00
CA ARG A 457 20.71 22.89 20.64
C ARG A 457 19.42 22.12 20.97
N HIS A 458 19.42 20.80 20.77
CA HIS A 458 18.27 19.96 21.10
C HIS A 458 18.09 19.85 22.62
N ARG A 459 19.19 19.75 23.40
CA ARG A 459 19.13 19.72 24.86
C ARG A 459 18.49 20.99 25.38
N TYR A 460 18.92 22.16 24.90
CA TYR A 460 18.34 23.43 25.32
C TYR A 460 16.87 23.54 24.96
N ALA A 461 16.47 23.20 23.73
CA ALA A 461 15.07 23.22 23.30
C ALA A 461 14.19 22.33 24.18
N LEU A 462 14.64 21.12 24.51
CA LEU A 462 13.91 20.18 25.36
C LEU A 462 13.78 20.67 26.80
N VAL A 463 14.86 21.30 27.38
CA VAL A 463 14.80 21.89 28.69
C VAL A 463 13.88 23.09 28.73
N ASP A 464 13.88 23.93 27.72
CA ASP A 464 12.96 25.08 27.60
C ASP A 464 11.51 24.63 27.53
N MET A 465 11.22 23.58 26.72
CA MET A 465 9.90 22.98 26.70
C MET A 465 9.51 22.42 28.09
N ALA A 466 10.42 21.74 28.78
CA ALA A 466 10.15 21.20 30.11
C ALA A 466 9.84 22.32 31.11
N ASN A 467 10.54 23.44 31.05
CA ASN A 467 10.29 24.58 31.91
C ASN A 467 8.95 25.27 31.65
N LYS A 468 8.53 25.36 30.38
CA LYS A 468 7.21 25.92 29.99
C LYS A 468 6.03 25.06 30.45
N VAL A 469 6.19 23.74 30.52
CA VAL A 469 5.09 22.84 30.86
C VAL A 469 5.00 22.50 32.35
N ARG A 470 6.07 22.64 33.14
CA ARG A 470 6.06 22.28 34.57
C ARG A 470 4.92 22.99 35.30
N PRO A 471 4.31 22.35 36.31
CA PRO A 471 3.34 23.04 37.18
C PRO A 471 3.99 24.24 37.91
N ALA A 472 3.22 25.33 38.07
CA ALA A 472 3.63 26.41 38.94
C ALA A 472 3.73 25.90 40.38
N THR A 473 4.86 26.06 41.02
CA THR A 473 5.03 25.83 42.47
C THR A 473 4.86 27.17 43.16
N TRP A 474 3.78 27.30 43.94
CA TRP A 474 3.68 28.39 44.89
C TRP A 474 4.60 28.03 46.06
N PHE A 475 5.56 28.93 46.35
CA PHE A 475 6.31 28.88 47.58
C PHE A 475 5.49 29.47 48.72
#